data_631e2f35980c6d575bd170be0b2c07bf
#
_entry.id   631e2f35980c6d575bd170be0b2c07bf
#
_cell.length_a   1.000
_cell.length_b   1.000
_cell.length_c   1.000
_cell.angle_alpha   90.00
_cell.angle_beta   90.00
_cell.angle_gamma   90.00
#
_symmetry.space_group_name_H-M   'P 1'
#
loop_
_entity.id
_entity.type
_entity.pdbx_description
1 polymer ?
#
loop_
_entity_poly.entity_id
_entity_poly.type
_entity_poly.pdbx_seq_one_letter_code
_entity_poly.pdbx_strand_id
1 'polypeptide(L)'
;EKFVNYWLHGEFLIEEKGKMSKSAGEFLRLKTLVDKGYSPLDYRYFLLMTHYRKKIKFSFENLDAARNGFQNLKNRIKEIKSAAPQQSKTLTDEALKYKTKFHESINDDLNIGEGLAILWDALKDSALNDLDKVLLANEFDEILGLDLNKIEAEKPDDVPEEIIGLANKRKEAKAAKDFKLADELRQQIKEKGYELLDKKGGEFEIKPL
;
A
#
# COMPACT_ATOMS: atom_id res chain seq x y z
N GLU A 1 36.81 13.31 26.64
CA GLU A 1 35.34 13.17 26.50
C GLU A 1 35.02 12.16 25.41
N LYS A 2 34.05 11.27 25.64
CA LYS A 2 33.61 10.27 24.67
C LYS A 2 32.70 10.97 23.63
N PHE A 3 33.17 11.12 22.38
CA PHE A 3 32.48 11.87 21.33
C PHE A 3 31.27 11.11 20.77
N VAL A 4 31.35 9.77 20.63
CA VAL A 4 30.29 8.91 20.08
C VAL A 4 30.17 7.66 20.92
N ASN A 5 28.93 7.23 21.22
CA ASN A 5 28.64 6.00 21.92
C ASN A 5 28.53 4.80 21.00
N TYR A 6 27.93 4.98 19.83
CA TYR A 6 27.69 3.93 18.83
C TYR A 6 28.06 4.44 17.45
N TRP A 7 28.65 3.56 16.63
CA TRP A 7 28.97 3.81 15.24
C TRP A 7 28.13 2.89 14.35
N LEU A 8 27.41 3.46 13.40
CA LEU A 8 26.67 2.73 12.38
C LEU A 8 27.17 3.15 11.00
N HIS A 9 27.67 2.20 10.22
CA HIS A 9 28.18 2.42 8.87
C HIS A 9 27.30 1.69 7.86
N GLY A 10 26.71 2.46 6.92
CA GLY A 10 26.00 1.91 5.77
C GLY A 10 26.95 1.68 4.59
N GLU A 11 26.62 0.72 3.75
CA GLU A 11 27.27 0.52 2.45
C GLU A 11 26.83 1.58 1.43
N PHE A 12 27.51 1.58 0.29
CA PHE A 12 27.34 2.61 -0.73
C PHE A 12 26.10 2.38 -1.62
N LEU A 13 25.45 3.48 -1.96
CA LEU A 13 24.58 3.55 -3.13
C LEU A 13 25.49 3.69 -4.37
N ILE A 14 25.37 2.75 -5.30
CA ILE A 14 26.17 2.74 -6.55
C ILE A 14 25.23 2.87 -7.75
N GLU A 15 25.68 3.59 -8.77
CA GLU A 15 25.05 3.64 -10.09
C GLU A 15 25.66 2.61 -11.03
N GLU A 16 24.98 2.33 -12.15
CA GLU A 16 25.51 1.41 -13.18
C GLU A 16 26.88 1.80 -13.71
N LYS A 17 27.17 3.08 -13.77
CA LYS A 17 28.44 3.67 -14.24
C LYS A 17 29.51 3.76 -13.16
N GLY A 18 29.28 3.23 -11.94
CA GLY A 18 30.21 3.25 -10.84
C GLY A 18 29.81 4.19 -9.71
N LYS A 19 30.78 4.70 -8.94
CA LYS A 19 30.55 5.55 -7.77
C LYS A 19 30.01 6.90 -8.20
N MET A 20 28.86 7.30 -7.66
CA MET A 20 28.34 8.65 -7.79
C MET A 20 29.38 9.70 -7.35
N SER A 21 29.79 10.59 -8.22
CA SER A 21 30.74 11.66 -7.87
C SER A 21 30.16 13.04 -8.18
N LYS A 22 30.48 14.01 -7.29
CA LYS A 22 30.07 15.42 -7.49
C LYS A 22 30.66 16.03 -8.75
N SER A 23 31.79 15.51 -9.21
CA SER A 23 32.53 16.01 -10.39
C SER A 23 31.94 15.60 -11.72
N ALA A 24 31.05 14.61 -11.76
CA ALA A 24 30.39 14.14 -12.99
C ALA A 24 29.15 14.97 -13.41
N GLY A 25 28.83 16.05 -12.69
CA GLY A 25 27.73 16.99 -13.03
C GLY A 25 26.33 16.52 -12.79
N GLU A 26 26.11 15.22 -12.65
CA GLU A 26 24.79 14.60 -12.41
C GLU A 26 24.73 13.97 -11.00
N PHE A 27 24.80 14.83 -9.97
CA PHE A 27 24.60 14.34 -8.61
C PHE A 27 23.11 14.12 -8.33
N LEU A 28 22.73 12.86 -8.13
CA LEU A 28 21.35 12.51 -7.81
C LEU A 28 20.99 13.06 -6.41
N ARG A 29 20.17 14.11 -6.41
CA ARG A 29 19.58 14.67 -5.18
C ARG A 29 18.15 14.19 -5.04
N LEU A 30 17.64 14.14 -3.81
CA LEU A 30 16.22 13.83 -3.58
C LEU A 30 15.31 14.76 -4.40
N LYS A 31 15.68 16.05 -4.52
CA LYS A 31 14.96 16.99 -5.39
C LYS A 31 14.88 16.53 -6.85
N THR A 32 15.91 15.91 -7.39
CA THR A 32 15.91 15.38 -8.77
C THR A 32 14.87 14.26 -8.94
N LEU A 33 14.66 13.44 -7.91
CA LEU A 33 13.63 12.40 -7.93
C LEU A 33 12.24 13.03 -7.87
N VAL A 34 12.04 14.03 -7.00
CA VAL A 34 10.77 14.76 -6.89
C VAL A 34 10.45 15.48 -8.21
N ASP A 35 11.41 16.16 -8.82
CA ASP A 35 11.23 16.84 -10.12
C ASP A 35 10.88 15.86 -11.26
N LYS A 36 11.24 14.58 -11.11
CA LYS A 36 10.83 13.46 -12.00
C LYS A 36 9.53 12.77 -11.60
N GLY A 37 8.82 13.28 -10.59
CA GLY A 37 7.52 12.75 -10.16
C GLY A 37 7.56 11.57 -9.19
N TYR A 38 8.70 11.30 -8.56
CA TYR A 38 8.79 10.32 -7.47
C TYR A 38 8.48 10.97 -6.12
N SER A 39 7.76 10.24 -5.28
CA SER A 39 7.62 10.61 -3.87
C SER A 39 8.93 10.32 -3.10
N PRO A 40 9.30 11.13 -2.10
CA PRO A 40 10.36 10.77 -1.17
C PRO A 40 10.17 9.39 -0.52
N LEU A 41 8.92 8.98 -0.29
CA LEU A 41 8.60 7.66 0.27
C LEU A 41 8.83 6.51 -0.71
N ASP A 42 8.72 6.73 -2.03
CA ASP A 42 9.11 5.72 -3.02
C ASP A 42 10.60 5.39 -2.90
N TYR A 43 11.42 6.44 -2.74
CA TYR A 43 12.86 6.28 -2.54
C TYR A 43 13.19 5.67 -1.18
N ARG A 44 12.47 6.06 -0.11
CA ARG A 44 12.61 5.43 1.21
C ARG A 44 12.29 3.94 1.13
N TYR A 45 11.19 3.55 0.52
CA TYR A 45 10.81 2.15 0.34
C TYR A 45 11.88 1.37 -0.44
N PHE A 46 12.40 1.95 -1.52
CA PHE A 46 13.52 1.37 -2.28
C PHE A 46 14.73 1.08 -1.39
N LEU A 47 15.12 2.02 -0.52
CA LEU A 47 16.26 1.83 0.39
C LEU A 47 15.99 0.75 1.44
N LEU A 48 14.77 0.68 1.99
CA LEU A 48 14.39 -0.29 3.01
C LEU A 48 14.36 -1.74 2.50
N MET A 49 14.24 -1.96 1.19
CA MET A 49 14.27 -3.30 0.59
C MET A 49 15.65 -3.99 0.68
N THR A 50 16.70 -3.22 0.99
CA THR A 50 18.07 -3.74 1.04
C THR A 50 18.68 -3.48 2.41
N HIS A 51 19.32 -4.53 2.98
CA HIS A 51 20.01 -4.39 4.26
C HIS A 51 21.13 -3.34 4.16
N TYR A 52 21.27 -2.45 5.15
CA TYR A 52 22.19 -1.31 5.14
C TYR A 52 23.67 -1.69 4.95
N ARG A 53 24.07 -2.93 5.27
CA ARG A 53 25.44 -3.46 5.03
C ARG A 53 25.67 -3.97 3.61
N LYS A 54 24.66 -3.92 2.73
CA LYS A 54 24.76 -4.34 1.34
C LYS A 54 24.78 -3.13 0.41
N LYS A 55 25.61 -3.19 -0.61
CA LYS A 55 25.59 -2.17 -1.68
C LYS A 55 24.25 -2.20 -2.38
N ILE A 56 23.65 -1.03 -2.55
CA ILE A 56 22.42 -0.89 -3.29
C ILE A 56 22.70 -0.26 -4.65
N LYS A 57 22.24 -0.92 -5.72
CA LYS A 57 22.38 -0.44 -7.08
C LYS A 57 21.18 0.42 -7.43
N PHE A 58 21.44 1.72 -7.61
CA PHE A 58 20.43 2.67 -8.04
C PHE A 58 20.30 2.63 -9.57
N SER A 59 19.07 2.48 -10.06
CA SER A 59 18.63 2.83 -11.40
C SER A 59 17.18 3.31 -11.30
N PHE A 60 16.72 4.07 -12.29
CA PHE A 60 15.31 4.47 -12.34
C PHE A 60 14.38 3.26 -12.50
N GLU A 61 14.79 2.23 -13.21
CA GLU A 61 14.06 0.97 -13.34
C GLU A 61 13.86 0.28 -11.99
N ASN A 62 14.92 0.20 -11.17
CA ASN A 62 14.83 -0.36 -9.82
C ASN A 62 13.94 0.51 -8.90
N LEU A 63 14.00 1.83 -9.05
CA LEU A 63 13.15 2.75 -8.31
C LEU A 63 11.68 2.63 -8.74
N ASP A 64 11.40 2.45 -10.04
CA ASP A 64 10.04 2.20 -10.55
C ASP A 64 9.48 0.89 -10.02
N ALA A 65 10.29 -0.16 -9.98
CA ALA A 65 9.88 -1.44 -9.39
C ALA A 65 9.54 -1.28 -7.89
N ALA A 66 10.37 -0.54 -7.14
CA ALA A 66 10.10 -0.25 -5.73
C ALA A 66 8.85 0.62 -5.54
N ARG A 67 8.64 1.65 -6.38
CA ARG A 67 7.43 2.48 -6.39
C ARG A 67 6.17 1.65 -6.62
N ASN A 68 6.21 0.73 -7.59
CA ASN A 68 5.09 -0.17 -7.87
C ASN A 68 4.82 -1.09 -6.66
N GLY A 69 5.87 -1.65 -6.05
CA GLY A 69 5.75 -2.45 -4.82
C GLY A 69 5.14 -1.65 -3.67
N PHE A 70 5.58 -0.41 -3.47
CA PHE A 70 5.03 0.47 -2.44
C PHE A 70 3.58 0.87 -2.73
N GLN A 71 3.23 1.12 -4.00
CA GLN A 71 1.85 1.39 -4.38
C GLN A 71 0.93 0.18 -4.11
N ASN A 72 1.39 -1.02 -4.40
CA ASN A 72 0.66 -2.25 -4.08
C ASN A 72 0.47 -2.41 -2.56
N LEU A 73 1.48 -2.07 -1.75
CA LEU A 73 1.36 -2.06 -0.29
C LEU A 73 0.29 -1.07 0.18
N LYS A 74 0.30 0.15 -0.35
CA LYS A 74 -0.70 1.18 -0.04
C LYS A 74 -2.11 0.74 -0.41
N ASN A 75 -2.30 0.17 -1.60
CA ASN A 75 -3.58 -0.32 -2.07
C ASN A 75 -4.10 -1.44 -1.17
N ARG A 76 -3.24 -2.39 -0.79
CA ARG A 76 -3.62 -3.48 0.10
C ARG A 76 -4.07 -2.98 1.49
N ILE A 77 -3.34 -2.02 2.05
CA ILE A 77 -3.72 -1.42 3.35
C ILE A 77 -5.03 -0.64 3.22
N LYS A 78 -5.24 0.06 2.11
CA LYS A 78 -6.47 0.80 1.83
C LYS A 78 -7.70 -0.13 1.78
N GLU A 79 -7.58 -1.26 1.05
CA GLU A 79 -8.61 -2.30 0.99
C GLU A 79 -8.95 -2.84 2.39
N ILE A 80 -7.92 -3.21 3.17
CA ILE A 80 -8.10 -3.76 4.52
C ILE A 80 -8.76 -2.74 5.45
N LYS A 81 -8.33 -1.47 5.43
CA LYS A 81 -8.91 -0.39 6.23
C LYS A 81 -10.38 -0.14 5.88
N SER A 82 -10.78 -0.36 4.63
CA SER A 82 -12.17 -0.20 4.18
C SER A 82 -13.09 -1.31 4.71
N ALA A 83 -12.55 -2.49 4.96
CA ALA A 83 -13.27 -3.65 5.48
C ALA A 83 -13.21 -3.76 7.02
N ALA A 84 -12.23 -3.13 7.66
CA ALA A 84 -11.96 -3.29 9.09
C ALA A 84 -13.01 -2.60 9.97
N PRO A 85 -13.57 -3.29 10.98
CA PRO A 85 -14.41 -2.66 11.99
C PRO A 85 -13.58 -1.77 12.93
N GLN A 86 -14.10 -0.59 13.29
CA GLN A 86 -13.34 0.42 14.06
C GLN A 86 -13.30 0.20 15.60
N GLN A 87 -13.56 -0.99 16.13
CA GLN A 87 -13.95 -1.13 17.55
C GLN A 87 -12.98 -1.83 18.51
N SER A 88 -11.81 -2.29 18.13
CA SER A 88 -10.84 -2.88 19.06
C SER A 88 -9.45 -2.28 18.91
N LYS A 89 -8.69 -2.22 20.03
CA LYS A 89 -7.30 -1.76 20.06
C LYS A 89 -6.31 -2.88 20.44
N THR A 90 -6.79 -4.13 20.57
CA THR A 90 -6.00 -5.23 21.10
C THR A 90 -5.76 -6.27 20.01
N LEU A 91 -4.50 -6.60 19.80
CA LEU A 91 -4.07 -7.67 18.88
C LEU A 91 -4.48 -9.04 19.41
N THR A 92 -4.84 -9.95 18.51
CA THR A 92 -5.02 -11.37 18.83
C THR A 92 -3.67 -12.07 19.06
N ASP A 93 -3.70 -13.27 19.66
CA ASP A 93 -2.50 -14.06 19.88
C ASP A 93 -1.75 -14.40 18.58
N GLU A 94 -2.48 -14.61 17.49
CA GLU A 94 -1.88 -14.84 16.17
C GLU A 94 -1.17 -13.58 15.65
N ALA A 95 -1.77 -12.41 15.82
CA ALA A 95 -1.16 -11.14 15.44
C ALA A 95 0.08 -10.82 16.31
N LEU A 96 0.06 -11.18 17.58
CA LEU A 96 1.23 -11.03 18.47
C LEU A 96 2.44 -11.83 17.99
N LYS A 97 2.25 -12.98 17.32
CA LYS A 97 3.35 -13.73 16.70
C LYS A 97 4.03 -12.93 15.59
N TYR A 98 3.26 -12.23 14.76
CA TYR A 98 3.80 -11.35 13.72
C TYR A 98 4.55 -10.16 14.31
N LYS A 99 3.99 -9.55 15.34
CA LYS A 99 4.67 -8.48 16.09
C LYS A 99 6.01 -8.95 16.63
N THR A 100 6.06 -10.10 17.29
CA THR A 100 7.31 -10.66 17.84
C THR A 100 8.33 -10.90 16.73
N LYS A 101 7.95 -11.58 15.63
CA LYS A 101 8.84 -11.83 14.49
C LYS A 101 9.40 -10.54 13.88
N PHE A 102 8.57 -9.51 13.74
CA PHE A 102 9.01 -8.21 13.23
C PHE A 102 10.05 -7.58 14.13
N HIS A 103 9.82 -7.53 15.45
CA HIS A 103 10.79 -6.98 16.38
C HIS A 103 12.09 -7.81 16.44
N GLU A 104 12.00 -9.13 16.35
CA GLU A 104 13.17 -10.00 16.24
C GLU A 104 14.00 -9.66 15.01
N SER A 105 13.38 -9.49 13.84
CA SER A 105 14.08 -9.13 12.60
C SER A 105 14.75 -7.75 12.69
N ILE A 106 14.06 -6.76 13.28
CA ILE A 106 14.63 -5.42 13.46
C ILE A 106 15.78 -5.42 14.47
N ASN A 107 15.70 -6.22 15.53
CA ASN A 107 16.74 -6.36 16.53
C ASN A 107 17.92 -7.21 16.04
N ASP A 108 17.77 -7.96 14.97
CA ASP A 108 18.84 -8.69 14.29
C ASP A 108 19.51 -7.78 13.24
N ASP A 109 20.37 -6.90 13.71
CA ASP A 109 21.18 -6.00 12.88
C ASP A 109 20.36 -5.14 11.90
N LEU A 110 19.20 -4.66 12.31
CA LEU A 110 18.29 -3.83 11.50
C LEU A 110 17.90 -4.51 10.18
N ASN A 111 17.51 -5.77 10.22
CA ASN A 111 17.06 -6.50 9.02
C ASN A 111 15.67 -6.05 8.54
N ILE A 112 15.60 -4.80 8.08
CA ILE A 112 14.36 -4.15 7.63
C ILE A 112 13.74 -4.87 6.43
N GLY A 113 14.56 -5.46 5.56
CA GLY A 113 14.06 -6.23 4.42
C GLY A 113 13.19 -7.41 4.84
N GLU A 114 13.62 -8.14 5.87
CA GLU A 114 12.83 -9.20 6.50
C GLU A 114 11.60 -8.63 7.21
N GLY A 115 11.72 -7.50 7.90
CA GLY A 115 10.60 -6.79 8.52
C GLY A 115 9.52 -6.43 7.49
N LEU A 116 9.89 -5.97 6.29
CA LEU A 116 8.94 -5.72 5.20
C LEU A 116 8.28 -7.01 4.69
N ALA A 117 9.01 -8.13 4.61
CA ALA A 117 8.44 -9.42 4.24
C ALA A 117 7.41 -9.88 5.28
N ILE A 118 7.72 -9.75 6.57
CA ILE A 118 6.81 -10.08 7.67
C ILE A 118 5.53 -9.23 7.61
N LEU A 119 5.65 -7.93 7.30
CA LEU A 119 4.48 -7.07 7.08
C LEU A 119 3.61 -7.61 5.93
N TRP A 120 4.21 -7.94 4.79
CA TRP A 120 3.49 -8.50 3.66
C TRP A 120 2.80 -9.82 3.97
N ASP A 121 3.46 -10.70 4.73
CA ASP A 121 2.90 -11.98 5.14
C ASP A 121 1.70 -11.76 6.07
N ALA A 122 1.80 -10.86 7.06
CA ALA A 122 0.69 -10.49 7.92
C ALA A 122 -0.52 -9.96 7.13
N LEU A 123 -0.30 -9.07 6.15
CA LEU A 123 -1.37 -8.50 5.33
C LEU A 123 -2.07 -9.53 4.42
N LYS A 124 -1.39 -10.63 4.08
CA LYS A 124 -1.92 -11.71 3.24
C LYS A 124 -2.53 -12.87 4.03
N ASP A 125 -2.17 -13.00 5.30
CA ASP A 125 -2.62 -14.12 6.13
C ASP A 125 -4.12 -14.08 6.35
N SER A 126 -4.82 -15.15 5.93
CA SER A 126 -6.26 -15.30 6.11
C SER A 126 -6.66 -15.66 7.55
N ALA A 127 -5.72 -16.07 8.39
CA ALA A 127 -5.95 -16.32 9.82
C ALA A 127 -6.06 -15.02 10.63
N LEU A 128 -5.53 -13.90 10.12
CA LEU A 128 -5.65 -12.60 10.75
C LEU A 128 -6.92 -11.89 10.27
N ASN A 129 -7.65 -11.30 11.19
CA ASN A 129 -8.73 -10.38 10.86
C ASN A 129 -8.18 -9.03 10.34
N ASP A 130 -9.02 -8.24 9.68
CA ASP A 130 -8.59 -6.98 9.06
C ASP A 130 -8.14 -5.94 10.09
N LEU A 131 -8.70 -5.96 11.30
CA LEU A 131 -8.29 -5.06 12.37
C LEU A 131 -6.85 -5.35 12.83
N ASP A 132 -6.51 -6.64 13.06
CA ASP A 132 -5.14 -7.03 13.41
C ASP A 132 -4.12 -6.57 12.36
N LYS A 133 -4.46 -6.73 11.07
CA LYS A 133 -3.61 -6.29 9.96
C LYS A 133 -3.38 -4.79 9.98
N VAL A 134 -4.42 -3.99 10.24
CA VAL A 134 -4.30 -2.53 10.36
C VAL A 134 -3.43 -2.15 11.56
N LEU A 135 -3.65 -2.78 12.72
CA LEU A 135 -2.89 -2.50 13.92
C LEU A 135 -1.40 -2.85 13.75
N LEU A 136 -1.10 -4.02 13.17
CA LEU A 136 0.28 -4.43 12.86
C LEU A 136 0.94 -3.47 11.86
N ALA A 137 0.25 -3.09 10.78
CA ALA A 137 0.79 -2.16 9.80
C ALA A 137 1.12 -0.80 10.43
N ASN A 138 0.25 -0.28 11.30
CA ASN A 138 0.49 0.99 11.98
C ASN A 138 1.66 0.89 12.97
N GLU A 139 1.77 -0.19 13.74
CA GLU A 139 2.86 -0.41 14.68
C GLU A 139 4.21 -0.57 13.96
N PHE A 140 4.25 -1.37 12.89
CA PHE A 140 5.48 -1.56 12.12
C PHE A 140 5.91 -0.27 11.42
N ASP A 141 4.96 0.59 11.06
CA ASP A 141 5.24 1.88 10.43
C ASP A 141 5.94 2.88 11.35
N GLU A 142 5.86 2.71 12.66
CA GLU A 142 6.65 3.52 13.62
C GLU A 142 8.16 3.37 13.36
N ILE A 143 8.59 2.22 12.84
CA ILE A 143 9.98 1.94 12.46
C ILE A 143 10.20 2.18 10.95
N LEU A 144 9.28 1.70 10.11
CA LEU A 144 9.41 1.80 8.64
C LEU A 144 9.32 3.25 8.16
N GLY A 145 8.44 4.07 8.76
CA GLY A 145 8.24 5.47 8.43
C GLY A 145 7.79 5.69 6.99
N LEU A 146 6.82 4.89 6.54
CA LEU A 146 6.24 4.90 5.20
C LEU A 146 4.89 5.63 5.15
N ASP A 147 4.47 6.24 6.26
CA ASP A 147 3.19 6.93 6.43
C ASP A 147 1.97 6.00 6.19
N LEU A 148 2.09 4.71 6.54
CA LEU A 148 1.02 3.72 6.36
C LEU A 148 -0.22 4.04 7.21
N ASN A 149 -0.03 4.67 8.36
CA ASN A 149 -1.10 5.11 9.24
C ASN A 149 -1.96 6.22 8.60
N LYS A 150 -1.37 7.04 7.72
CA LYS A 150 -2.05 8.14 7.00
C LYS A 150 -2.85 7.67 5.78
N ILE A 151 -2.73 6.40 5.39
CA ILE A 151 -3.54 5.84 4.31
C ILE A 151 -4.98 5.78 4.80
N GLU A 152 -5.85 6.54 4.17
CA GLU A 152 -7.29 6.50 4.44
C GLU A 152 -7.92 5.24 3.84
N ALA A 153 -8.96 4.72 4.51
CA ALA A 153 -9.83 3.73 3.89
C ALA A 153 -10.36 4.25 2.55
N GLU A 154 -10.63 3.37 1.61
CA GLU A 154 -11.49 3.79 0.49
C GLU A 154 -12.79 4.26 1.12
N LYS A 155 -13.04 5.55 1.03
CA LYS A 155 -14.42 5.98 1.09
C LYS A 155 -15.07 5.25 -0.08
N PRO A 156 -16.20 4.52 0.13
CA PRO A 156 -16.99 4.14 -1.03
C PRO A 156 -17.09 5.44 -1.82
N ASP A 157 -16.58 5.45 -3.04
CA ASP A 157 -16.66 6.63 -3.89
C ASP A 157 -18.03 7.24 -3.60
N ASP A 158 -18.10 8.55 -3.39
CA ASP A 158 -19.38 9.25 -3.23
C ASP A 158 -20.15 9.04 -4.55
N VAL A 159 -20.64 7.80 -4.69
CA VAL A 159 -21.49 7.45 -5.81
C VAL A 159 -22.73 8.31 -5.61
N PRO A 160 -22.99 9.26 -6.51
CA PRO A 160 -24.13 10.14 -6.34
C PRO A 160 -25.39 9.32 -6.05
N GLU A 161 -26.24 9.78 -5.12
CA GLU A 161 -27.49 9.07 -4.77
C GLU A 161 -28.31 8.70 -6.00
N GLU A 162 -28.21 9.53 -7.06
CA GLU A 162 -28.82 9.26 -8.36
C GLU A 162 -28.31 7.95 -8.98
N ILE A 163 -27.00 7.69 -8.94
CA ILE A 163 -26.40 6.45 -9.50
C ILE A 163 -26.78 5.24 -8.65
N ILE A 164 -26.79 5.39 -7.32
CA ILE A 164 -27.26 4.34 -6.42
C ILE A 164 -28.73 4.02 -6.69
N GLY A 165 -29.56 5.05 -6.92
CA GLY A 165 -30.97 4.90 -7.29
C GLY A 165 -31.17 4.15 -8.61
N LEU A 166 -30.37 4.48 -9.64
CA LEU A 166 -30.39 3.77 -10.93
C LEU A 166 -29.95 2.31 -10.79
N ALA A 167 -28.91 2.05 -9.98
CA ALA A 167 -28.41 0.69 -9.74
C ALA A 167 -29.43 -0.18 -9.00
N ASN A 168 -30.14 0.37 -8.01
CA ASN A 168 -31.22 -0.33 -7.31
C ASN A 168 -32.41 -0.63 -8.25
N LYS A 169 -32.85 0.35 -9.05
CA LYS A 169 -33.90 0.12 -10.07
C LYS A 169 -33.51 -0.97 -11.06
N ARG A 170 -32.23 -1.01 -11.48
CA ARG A 170 -31.74 -2.10 -12.34
C ARG A 170 -31.82 -3.46 -11.64
N LYS A 171 -31.49 -3.54 -10.36
CA LYS A 171 -31.61 -4.77 -9.57
C LYS A 171 -33.06 -5.25 -9.52
N GLU A 172 -34.01 -4.34 -9.30
CA GLU A 172 -35.45 -4.64 -9.33
C GLU A 172 -35.93 -5.09 -10.71
N ALA A 173 -35.52 -4.41 -11.79
CA ALA A 173 -35.83 -4.78 -13.17
C ALA A 173 -35.32 -6.20 -13.50
N LYS A 174 -34.08 -6.56 -13.07
CA LYS A 174 -33.56 -7.92 -13.22
C LYS A 174 -34.37 -8.94 -12.45
N ALA A 175 -34.79 -8.63 -11.22
CA ALA A 175 -35.63 -9.51 -10.40
C ALA A 175 -37.02 -9.74 -11.05
N ALA A 176 -37.56 -8.70 -11.68
CA ALA A 176 -38.80 -8.75 -12.45
C ALA A 176 -38.65 -9.39 -13.85
N LYS A 177 -37.41 -9.78 -14.25
CA LYS A 177 -37.05 -10.29 -15.58
C LYS A 177 -37.29 -9.31 -16.73
N ASP A 178 -37.35 -8.02 -16.42
CA ASP A 178 -37.36 -6.95 -17.43
C ASP A 178 -35.91 -6.59 -17.81
N PHE A 179 -35.36 -7.41 -18.69
CA PHE A 179 -33.97 -7.26 -19.14
C PHE A 179 -33.76 -6.01 -19.99
N LYS A 180 -34.82 -5.53 -20.70
CA LYS A 180 -34.73 -4.33 -21.53
C LYS A 180 -34.50 -3.11 -20.64
N LEU A 181 -35.31 -2.94 -19.61
CA LEU A 181 -35.16 -1.86 -18.64
C LEU A 181 -33.83 -1.95 -17.89
N ALA A 182 -33.39 -3.15 -17.54
CA ALA A 182 -32.12 -3.38 -16.86
C ALA A 182 -30.93 -2.95 -17.71
N ASP A 183 -30.95 -3.17 -19.02
CA ASP A 183 -29.90 -2.75 -19.95
C ASP A 183 -29.91 -1.23 -20.20
N GLU A 184 -31.10 -0.63 -20.32
CA GLU A 184 -31.24 0.83 -20.42
C GLU A 184 -30.66 1.54 -19.18
N LEU A 185 -30.96 1.05 -17.98
CA LEU A 185 -30.43 1.60 -16.73
C LEU A 185 -28.90 1.41 -16.62
N ARG A 186 -28.37 0.29 -17.08
CA ARG A 186 -26.93 0.07 -17.14
C ARG A 186 -26.24 1.07 -18.06
N GLN A 187 -26.84 1.36 -19.21
CA GLN A 187 -26.32 2.33 -20.17
C GLN A 187 -26.34 3.75 -19.59
N GLN A 188 -27.41 4.15 -18.89
CA GLN A 188 -27.49 5.46 -18.22
C GLN A 188 -26.40 5.61 -17.14
N ILE A 189 -26.13 4.56 -16.35
CA ILE A 189 -25.06 4.57 -15.35
C ILE A 189 -23.69 4.73 -16.01
N LYS A 190 -23.48 4.05 -17.16
CA LYS A 190 -22.23 4.14 -17.92
C LYS A 190 -22.02 5.54 -18.52
N GLU A 191 -23.07 6.17 -19.06
CA GLU A 191 -23.03 7.55 -19.60
C GLU A 191 -22.70 8.58 -18.51
N LYS A 192 -23.02 8.28 -17.25
CA LYS A 192 -22.69 9.12 -16.10
C LYS A 192 -21.29 8.83 -15.52
N GLY A 193 -20.48 8.00 -16.20
CA GLY A 193 -19.09 7.73 -15.82
C GLY A 193 -18.90 6.60 -14.80
N TYR A 194 -19.89 5.70 -14.63
CA TYR A 194 -19.80 4.58 -13.68
C TYR A 194 -20.06 3.24 -14.36
N GLU A 195 -19.43 2.19 -13.84
CA GLU A 195 -19.66 0.81 -14.27
C GLU A 195 -20.28 -0.02 -13.13
N LEU A 196 -21.21 -0.91 -13.49
CA LEU A 196 -21.81 -1.88 -12.58
C LEU A 196 -21.20 -3.27 -12.78
N LEU A 197 -20.61 -3.83 -11.71
CA LEU A 197 -20.11 -5.19 -11.65
C LEU A 197 -21.09 -6.05 -10.86
N ASP A 198 -21.69 -7.03 -11.50
CA ASP A 198 -22.61 -7.96 -10.86
C ASP A 198 -21.84 -8.97 -9.99
N LYS A 199 -22.24 -9.16 -8.72
CA LYS A 199 -21.69 -10.15 -7.79
C LYS A 199 -22.64 -11.35 -7.64
N LYS A 200 -22.11 -12.47 -7.16
CA LYS A 200 -22.91 -13.65 -6.82
C LYS A 200 -23.93 -13.29 -5.74
N GLY A 201 -25.20 -13.72 -5.93
CA GLY A 201 -26.28 -13.43 -4.98
C GLY A 201 -27.17 -12.23 -5.35
N GLY A 202 -26.97 -11.63 -6.54
CA GLY A 202 -27.79 -10.48 -7.00
C GLY A 202 -27.33 -9.13 -6.41
N GLU A 203 -26.16 -9.10 -5.79
CA GLU A 203 -25.50 -7.87 -5.39
C GLU A 203 -24.71 -7.26 -6.56
N PHE A 204 -24.40 -5.98 -6.45
CA PHE A 204 -23.61 -5.25 -7.45
C PHE A 204 -22.60 -4.33 -6.77
N GLU A 205 -21.53 -4.02 -7.49
CA GLU A 205 -20.54 -3.02 -7.11
C GLU A 205 -20.54 -1.91 -8.17
N ILE A 206 -20.48 -0.66 -7.75
CA ILE A 206 -20.41 0.50 -8.62
C ILE A 206 -18.98 0.99 -8.63
N LYS A 207 -18.39 1.16 -9.81
CA LYS A 207 -17.04 1.73 -9.98
C LYS A 207 -17.07 2.92 -10.93
N PRO A 208 -16.28 3.97 -10.69
CA PRO A 208 -16.03 4.99 -11.71
C PRO A 208 -15.30 4.37 -12.91
N LEU A 209 -15.59 4.85 -14.12
CA LEU A 209 -14.96 4.42 -15.37
C LEU A 209 -13.57 5.00 -15.54
#